data_009720bcfbb7eb86651c84fa1bb66955
#
_entry.id   009720bcfbb7eb86651c84fa1bb66955
#
_cell.length_a   1.000
_cell.length_b   1.000
_cell.length_c   1.000
_cell.angle_alpha   90.00
_cell.angle_beta   90.00
_cell.angle_gamma   90.00
#
_symmetry.space_group_name_H-M   'P 1'
#
loop_
_entity.id
_entity.type
_entity.pdbx_description
1 polymer ?
#
loop_
_entity_poly.entity_id
_entity_poly.type
_entity_poly.pdbx_seq_one_letter_code
_entity_poly.pdbx_strand_id
1 'polypeptide(L)'
;ETIDTNLTGVFNSVKASIDALKKSKGYIITIASLAGTNFFENGAAYNASKFGLVGFSQAIMLDLRKQGIKVTTIMPGSVATHFNNHIPDDADAWKIQPEDIGQMVADLLNMNPRTLPSKIEVRPSIPGK
;
A
#
# COMPACT_ATOMS: atom_id res chain seq x y z
N GLU A 1 10.72 13.45 -8.39
CA GLU A 1 9.96 12.44 -9.12
C GLU A 1 9.46 11.32 -8.20
N THR A 2 10.34 10.71 -7.39
CA THR A 2 9.93 9.68 -6.45
C THR A 2 8.87 10.18 -5.48
N ILE A 3 9.09 11.35 -4.87
CA ILE A 3 8.12 11.94 -3.94
C ILE A 3 6.84 12.34 -4.66
N ASP A 4 6.95 12.93 -5.84
CA ASP A 4 5.76 13.31 -6.63
C ASP A 4 4.92 12.10 -7.00
N THR A 5 5.55 10.99 -7.43
CA THR A 5 4.83 9.79 -7.83
C THR A 5 4.27 9.04 -6.63
N ASN A 6 5.10 8.80 -5.62
CA ASN A 6 4.75 7.92 -4.50
C ASN A 6 3.92 8.61 -3.42
N LEU A 7 3.97 9.92 -3.31
CA LEU A 7 3.28 10.65 -2.25
C LEU A 7 2.35 11.73 -2.81
N THR A 8 2.86 12.72 -3.51
CA THR A 8 2.04 13.82 -4.01
C THR A 8 0.96 13.34 -4.98
N GLY A 9 1.30 12.41 -5.86
CA GLY A 9 0.34 11.81 -6.78
C GLY A 9 -0.79 11.10 -6.07
N VAL A 10 -0.47 10.35 -5.01
CA VAL A 10 -1.48 9.65 -4.19
C VAL A 10 -2.37 10.66 -3.49
N PHE A 11 -1.78 11.70 -2.88
CA PHE A 11 -2.54 12.77 -2.24
C PHE A 11 -3.53 13.40 -3.21
N ASN A 12 -3.10 13.75 -4.42
CA ASN A 12 -3.96 14.37 -5.43
C ASN A 12 -5.08 13.42 -5.87
N SER A 13 -4.77 12.14 -6.05
CA SER A 13 -5.77 11.14 -6.44
C SER A 13 -6.85 10.97 -5.37
N VAL A 14 -6.45 10.92 -4.11
CA VAL A 14 -7.38 10.81 -3.00
C VAL A 14 -8.25 12.06 -2.92
N LYS A 15 -7.64 13.24 -2.99
CA LYS A 15 -8.36 14.51 -2.92
C LYS A 15 -9.42 14.61 -4.02
N ALA A 16 -9.08 14.20 -5.24
CA ALA A 16 -10.01 14.22 -6.35
C ALA A 16 -11.17 13.23 -6.20
N SER A 17 -11.00 12.17 -5.42
CA SER A 17 -11.96 11.07 -5.29
C SER A 17 -12.87 11.18 -4.08
N ILE A 18 -12.58 12.06 -3.12
CA ILE A 18 -13.26 12.07 -1.82
C ILE A 18 -14.79 12.20 -1.94
N ASP A 19 -15.28 13.13 -2.76
CA ASP A 19 -16.72 13.36 -2.84
C ASP A 19 -17.46 12.13 -3.39
N ALA A 20 -16.88 11.49 -4.42
CA ALA A 20 -17.46 10.26 -4.96
C ALA A 20 -17.43 9.12 -3.94
N LEU A 21 -16.32 9.00 -3.20
CA LEU A 21 -16.16 7.95 -2.18
C LEU A 21 -17.13 8.14 -1.02
N LYS A 22 -17.39 9.38 -0.62
CA LYS A 22 -18.40 9.66 0.43
C LYS A 22 -19.77 9.18 0.02
N LYS A 23 -20.16 9.44 -1.24
CA LYS A 23 -21.46 9.03 -1.77
C LYS A 23 -21.61 7.51 -1.82
N SER A 24 -20.55 6.81 -2.23
CA SER A 24 -20.59 5.35 -2.40
C SER A 24 -20.23 4.57 -1.14
N LYS A 25 -19.78 5.23 -0.06
CA LYS A 25 -19.19 4.56 1.10
C LYS A 25 -18.02 3.70 0.67
N GLY A 26 -17.13 4.27 -0.13
CA GLY A 26 -16.08 3.56 -0.84
C GLY A 26 -14.90 3.12 0.03
N TYR A 27 -13.89 2.59 -0.64
CA TYR A 27 -12.72 2.01 0.01
C TYR A 27 -11.46 2.51 -0.71
N ILE A 28 -10.50 3.04 0.05
CA ILE A 28 -9.19 3.41 -0.43
C ILE A 28 -8.20 2.36 0.06
N ILE A 29 -7.50 1.73 -0.87
CA ILE A 29 -6.45 0.77 -0.52
C ILE A 29 -5.14 1.31 -1.10
N THR A 30 -4.20 1.67 -0.22
CA THR A 30 -2.89 2.14 -0.64
C THR A 30 -1.89 1.01 -0.54
N ILE A 31 -1.09 0.84 -1.59
CA ILE A 31 -0.01 -0.13 -1.62
C ILE A 31 1.28 0.62 -1.31
N ALA A 32 1.70 0.52 -0.07
CA ALA A 32 2.92 1.16 0.40
C ALA A 32 4.10 0.19 0.30
N SER A 33 4.88 0.06 1.35
CA SER A 33 6.01 -0.86 1.39
C SER A 33 6.48 -0.99 2.83
N LEU A 34 7.09 -2.12 3.17
CA LEU A 34 7.82 -2.23 4.43
C LEU A 34 8.98 -1.24 4.48
N ALA A 35 9.45 -0.72 3.34
CA ALA A 35 10.40 0.39 3.29
C ALA A 35 9.83 1.67 3.91
N GLY A 36 8.53 1.75 4.15
CA GLY A 36 7.92 2.81 4.95
C GLY A 36 8.22 2.72 6.44
N THR A 37 8.80 1.60 6.90
CA THR A 37 9.19 1.38 8.30
C THR A 37 10.63 0.89 8.45
N ASN A 38 11.30 0.51 7.36
CA ASN A 38 12.66 0.01 7.36
C ASN A 38 13.57 0.94 6.55
N PHE A 39 14.81 1.10 7.00
CA PHE A 39 15.77 1.97 6.35
C PHE A 39 16.80 1.18 5.55
N PHE A 40 17.33 1.78 4.48
CA PHE A 40 18.44 1.21 3.72
C PHE A 40 19.29 2.31 3.09
N GLU A 41 20.54 1.98 2.76
CA GLU A 41 21.47 2.94 2.18
C GLU A 41 21.00 3.44 0.82
N ASN A 42 21.28 4.70 0.52
CA ASN A 42 20.95 5.36 -0.76
C ASN A 42 19.44 5.36 -1.07
N GLY A 43 18.61 5.11 -0.06
CA GLY A 43 17.16 5.06 -0.22
C GLY A 43 16.43 6.27 0.38
N ALA A 44 17.12 7.40 0.59
CA ALA A 44 16.52 8.53 1.31
C ALA A 44 15.20 9.02 0.72
N ALA A 45 15.15 9.29 -0.58
CA ALA A 45 13.91 9.77 -1.22
C ALA A 45 12.83 8.70 -1.22
N TYR A 46 13.20 7.45 -1.50
CA TYR A 46 12.26 6.34 -1.50
C TYR A 46 11.69 6.10 -0.10
N ASN A 47 12.56 6.02 0.92
CA ASN A 47 12.13 5.86 2.30
C ASN A 47 11.22 7.01 2.73
N ALA A 48 11.62 8.27 2.45
CA ALA A 48 10.82 9.44 2.81
C ALA A 48 9.43 9.37 2.16
N SER A 49 9.35 9.01 0.86
CA SER A 49 8.07 8.94 0.17
C SER A 49 7.19 7.81 0.71
N LYS A 50 7.77 6.64 1.03
CA LYS A 50 7.02 5.50 1.56
C LYS A 50 6.59 5.71 3.02
N PHE A 51 7.45 6.30 3.86
CA PHE A 51 7.04 6.72 5.21
C PHE A 51 5.92 7.75 5.13
N GLY A 52 6.04 8.73 4.23
CA GLY A 52 5.02 9.73 4.00
C GLY A 52 3.70 9.10 3.55
N LEU A 53 3.76 8.13 2.65
CA LEU A 53 2.57 7.44 2.17
C LEU A 53 1.87 6.66 3.29
N VAL A 54 2.62 5.95 4.13
CA VAL A 54 2.07 5.23 5.28
C VAL A 54 1.42 6.22 6.25
N GLY A 55 2.13 7.29 6.60
CA GLY A 55 1.63 8.32 7.51
C GLY A 55 0.37 9.00 6.97
N PHE A 56 0.40 9.39 5.71
CA PHE A 56 -0.76 9.98 5.04
C PHE A 56 -1.96 9.03 5.06
N SER A 57 -1.73 7.77 4.67
CA SER A 57 -2.80 6.78 4.59
C SER A 57 -3.43 6.52 5.96
N GLN A 58 -2.61 6.39 7.00
CA GLN A 58 -3.13 6.17 8.36
C GLN A 58 -3.87 7.39 8.90
N ALA A 59 -3.40 8.60 8.59
CA ALA A 59 -4.08 9.82 9.00
C ALA A 59 -5.46 9.96 8.35
N ILE A 60 -5.54 9.77 7.04
CA ILE A 60 -6.84 9.87 6.35
C ILE A 60 -7.78 8.73 6.74
N MET A 61 -7.26 7.58 7.13
CA MET A 61 -8.09 6.49 7.64
C MET A 61 -8.88 6.97 8.86
N LEU A 62 -8.23 7.64 9.79
CA LEU A 62 -8.89 8.16 11.00
C LEU A 62 -9.93 9.21 10.65
N ASP A 63 -9.65 10.08 9.70
CA ASP A 63 -10.57 11.15 9.31
C ASP A 63 -11.76 10.63 8.50
N LEU A 64 -11.51 9.77 7.53
CA LEU A 64 -12.53 9.37 6.55
C LEU A 64 -13.43 8.24 7.03
N ARG A 65 -12.98 7.39 7.98
CA ARG A 65 -13.82 6.30 8.47
C ARG A 65 -15.10 6.81 9.13
N LYS A 66 -15.07 8.00 9.72
CA LYS A 66 -16.26 8.65 10.31
C LYS A 66 -17.28 9.01 9.25
N GLN A 67 -16.87 9.10 7.99
CA GLN A 67 -17.74 9.45 6.87
C GLN A 67 -18.11 8.21 6.04
N GLY A 68 -17.82 7.02 6.56
CA GLY A 68 -18.15 5.77 5.90
C GLY A 68 -17.15 5.34 4.84
N ILE A 69 -16.01 6.01 4.70
CA ILE A 69 -14.95 5.63 3.77
C ILE A 69 -13.91 4.82 4.53
N LYS A 70 -13.61 3.62 4.05
CA LYS A 70 -12.55 2.79 4.61
C LYS A 70 -11.23 3.10 3.95
N VAL A 71 -10.14 3.02 4.71
CA VAL A 71 -8.78 3.18 4.17
C VAL A 71 -7.90 2.08 4.77
N THR A 72 -7.29 1.29 3.91
CA THR A 72 -6.33 0.26 4.31
C THR A 72 -4.98 0.54 3.66
N THR A 73 -3.91 0.40 4.43
CA THR A 73 -2.54 0.49 3.94
C THR A 73 -1.94 -0.91 3.90
N ILE A 74 -1.58 -1.39 2.72
CA ILE A 74 -0.87 -2.67 2.57
C ILE A 74 0.61 -2.36 2.41
N MET A 75 1.44 -3.02 3.21
CA MET A 75 2.88 -2.79 3.28
C MET A 75 3.62 -4.08 2.94
N PRO A 76 3.78 -4.39 1.65
CA PRO A 76 4.49 -5.61 1.27
C PRO A 76 6.00 -5.46 1.43
N GLY A 77 6.65 -6.57 1.72
CA GLY A 77 8.10 -6.71 1.65
C GLY A 77 8.54 -7.01 0.22
N SER A 78 9.36 -8.06 0.04
CA SER A 78 9.87 -8.41 -1.29
C SER A 78 8.78 -8.97 -2.19
N VAL A 79 8.49 -8.28 -3.28
CA VAL A 79 7.52 -8.71 -4.29
C VAL A 79 8.25 -8.95 -5.61
N ALA A 80 7.90 -10.03 -6.29
CA ALA A 80 8.46 -10.37 -7.61
C ALA A 80 7.88 -9.43 -8.66
N THR A 81 8.59 -8.34 -8.94
CA THR A 81 8.16 -7.31 -9.89
C THR A 81 9.31 -6.88 -10.79
N HIS A 82 8.98 -6.00 -11.74
CA HIS A 82 9.97 -5.38 -12.63
C HIS A 82 10.63 -4.13 -12.02
N PHE A 83 10.57 -3.98 -10.69
CA PHE A 83 11.18 -2.85 -10.00
C PHE A 83 12.68 -2.77 -10.28
N ASN A 84 13.18 -1.57 -10.55
CA ASN A 84 14.58 -1.31 -10.92
C ASN A 84 15.04 -2.10 -12.16
N ASN A 85 14.16 -2.26 -13.15
CA ASN A 85 14.43 -3.00 -14.39
C ASN A 85 14.72 -4.49 -14.18
N HIS A 86 14.37 -5.02 -13.01
CA HIS A 86 14.47 -6.43 -12.74
C HIS A 86 13.41 -7.22 -13.53
N ILE A 87 13.80 -8.35 -14.09
CA ILE A 87 12.87 -9.27 -14.75
C ILE A 87 12.68 -10.47 -13.82
N PRO A 88 11.47 -10.69 -13.26
CA PRO A 88 11.24 -11.82 -12.36
C PRO A 88 11.52 -13.16 -13.05
N ASP A 89 12.13 -14.08 -12.31
CA ASP A 89 12.43 -15.44 -12.78
C ASP A 89 12.22 -16.46 -11.64
N ASP A 90 12.66 -17.69 -11.84
CA ASP A 90 12.47 -18.75 -10.83
C ASP A 90 13.17 -18.46 -9.50
N ALA A 91 14.23 -17.65 -9.50
CA ALA A 91 14.90 -17.23 -8.27
C ALA A 91 14.04 -16.28 -7.41
N ASP A 92 12.97 -15.74 -7.95
CA ASP A 92 12.03 -14.87 -7.24
C ASP A 92 10.81 -15.63 -6.71
N ALA A 93 10.78 -16.96 -6.84
CA ALA A 93 9.61 -17.75 -6.43
C ALA A 93 9.30 -17.66 -4.93
N TRP A 94 10.30 -17.36 -4.09
CA TRP A 94 10.10 -17.20 -2.64
C TRP A 94 9.43 -15.88 -2.28
N LYS A 95 9.46 -14.92 -3.16
CA LYS A 95 8.91 -13.59 -2.93
C LYS A 95 7.39 -13.61 -3.00
N ILE A 96 6.77 -12.58 -2.43
CA ILE A 96 5.35 -12.34 -2.64
C ILE A 96 5.12 -12.12 -4.14
N GLN A 97 4.09 -12.75 -4.69
CA GLN A 97 3.75 -12.56 -6.09
C GLN A 97 2.70 -11.45 -6.23
N PRO A 98 2.66 -10.72 -7.34
CA PRO A 98 1.63 -9.69 -7.55
C PRO A 98 0.21 -10.21 -7.34
N GLU A 99 -0.05 -11.46 -7.73
CA GLU A 99 -1.35 -12.11 -7.57
C GLU A 99 -1.75 -12.24 -6.10
N ASP A 100 -0.77 -12.39 -5.21
CA ASP A 100 -1.02 -12.50 -3.76
C ASP A 100 -1.56 -11.17 -3.21
N ILE A 101 -1.02 -10.06 -3.69
CA ILE A 101 -1.51 -8.72 -3.31
C ILE A 101 -2.92 -8.51 -3.88
N GLY A 102 -3.14 -8.91 -5.12
CA GLY A 102 -4.48 -8.84 -5.74
C GLY A 102 -5.52 -9.64 -4.97
N GLN A 103 -5.15 -10.84 -4.51
CA GLN A 103 -6.04 -11.68 -3.70
C GLN A 103 -6.36 -10.98 -2.36
N MET A 104 -5.36 -10.36 -1.74
CA MET A 104 -5.57 -9.63 -0.49
C MET A 104 -6.54 -8.46 -0.68
N VAL A 105 -6.42 -7.71 -1.77
CA VAL A 105 -7.36 -6.62 -2.08
C VAL A 105 -8.77 -7.16 -2.22
N ALA A 106 -8.94 -8.26 -2.95
CA ALA A 106 -10.26 -8.89 -3.12
C ALA A 106 -10.83 -9.35 -1.78
N ASP A 107 -10.00 -9.95 -0.93
CA ASP A 107 -10.42 -10.40 0.40
C ASP A 107 -10.86 -9.24 1.29
N LEU A 108 -10.14 -8.12 1.24
CA LEU A 108 -10.51 -6.92 1.99
C LEU A 108 -11.89 -6.40 1.57
N LEU A 109 -12.17 -6.38 0.28
CA LEU A 109 -13.45 -5.91 -0.24
C LEU A 109 -14.61 -6.83 0.14
N ASN A 110 -14.33 -8.10 0.42
CA ASN A 110 -15.35 -9.08 0.78
C ASN A 110 -15.51 -9.28 2.30
N MET A 111 -14.74 -8.59 3.10
CA MET A 111 -14.87 -8.68 4.56
C MET A 111 -16.14 -7.99 5.04
N ASN A 112 -16.58 -8.37 6.24
CA ASN A 112 -17.72 -7.73 6.86
C ASN A 112 -17.50 -6.21 6.95
N PRO A 113 -18.48 -5.38 6.49
CA PRO A 113 -18.31 -3.93 6.45
C PRO A 113 -17.92 -3.27 7.78
N ARG A 114 -18.21 -3.90 8.91
CA ARG A 114 -17.83 -3.33 10.22
C ARG A 114 -16.37 -3.52 10.59
N THR A 115 -15.61 -4.29 9.77
CA THR A 115 -14.20 -4.54 10.04
C THR A 115 -13.33 -3.64 9.16
N LEU A 116 -12.24 -3.15 9.73
CA LEU A 116 -11.30 -2.30 9.00
C LEU A 116 -9.87 -2.71 9.36
N PRO A 117 -9.26 -3.61 8.57
CA PRO A 117 -7.83 -3.85 8.68
C PRO A 117 -7.09 -2.59 8.20
N SER A 118 -6.65 -1.76 9.13
CA SER A 118 -6.15 -0.43 8.82
C SER A 118 -4.73 -0.44 8.26
N LYS A 119 -3.90 -1.38 8.71
CA LYS A 119 -2.52 -1.49 8.27
C LYS A 119 -2.14 -2.97 8.23
N ILE A 120 -1.63 -3.43 7.08
CA ILE A 120 -1.29 -4.84 6.89
C ILE A 120 0.17 -4.94 6.43
N GLU A 121 1.00 -5.58 7.23
CA GLU A 121 2.38 -5.91 6.85
C GLU A 121 2.38 -7.32 6.25
N VAL A 122 2.97 -7.43 5.06
CA VAL A 122 3.02 -8.71 4.33
C VAL A 122 4.47 -9.04 4.01
N ARG A 123 4.90 -10.21 4.41
CA ARG A 123 6.25 -10.70 4.15
C ARG A 123 6.20 -12.05 3.46
N PRO A 124 7.24 -12.41 2.69
CA PRO A 124 7.38 -13.80 2.28
C PRO A 124 7.36 -14.70 3.51
N SER A 125 6.66 -15.82 3.43
CA SER A 125 6.57 -16.75 4.55
C SER A 125 7.93 -17.34 4.91
N ILE A 126 8.79 -17.53 3.91
CA ILE A 126 10.16 -18.01 4.08
C ILE A 126 11.09 -16.95 3.46
N PRO A 127 12.05 -16.41 4.22
CA PRO A 127 12.95 -15.39 3.66
C PRO A 127 13.86 -15.99 2.60
N GLY A 128 14.18 -15.17 1.61
CA GLY A 128 15.17 -15.50 0.60
C GLY A 128 16.59 -15.51 1.17
N LYS A 129 17.52 -15.99 0.37
CA LYS A 129 18.94 -16.03 0.74
C LYS A 129 19.62 -14.69 0.49
#